data_9b774b10aa07c669eff217ad6ebc726e
#
_entry.id   9b774b10aa07c669eff217ad6ebc726e
#
_cell.length_a   1.000
_cell.length_b   1.000
_cell.length_c   1.000
_cell.angle_alpha   90.00
_cell.angle_beta   90.00
_cell.angle_gamma   90.00
#
_symmetry.space_group_name_H-M   'P 1'
#
loop_
_entity.id
_entity.type
_entity.pdbx_description
1 polymer ?
#
loop_
_entity_poly.entity_id
_entity_poly.type
_entity_poly.pdbx_seq_one_letter_code
_entity_poly.pdbx_strand_id
1 'polypeptide(L)'
;MSVLTVEPGATPADEEPPDTGERHRLTAVTGLAALSLDAMASVAYGPEAIVLVLAAAGAHGLGFTLPVTLAIASLLAVLVASYRQVIAAFPDGGGSYAVAKTHLGAHTSLVAAASLVLDYVLNVAVAVTAGVAALTSAFPALYDDRLWLCLAVLGLITAVNLRGIVESAKAFIVPTVVFVGSIFVLIGVGLFRSAPVSTATADGHASVLAHNATTVGALLLLKAFASGCSALTGVEAIANAVPSFRVPRAKRAQHAEVALGAVLGLMLIGLSVLISRFHLQPVEGVTVLAQLADASLGHNWAFYVIQFATVILLALSANTSFGGLPVLLKLLARDNYLPHVFALKADRQVHRHGVLALAVVSAALLVFSGGDTNTLVPLFAIGVFVGFTIAQVGMVRHWRQERGRGWRGKALLNGFGALLTGVSTVVVTASKFEEGAWLVVVTLPLLVGAFVAVHRAYARIGERLGLGSIPDTPHRERSLVIVPVSSLSRLTSEALTAAASLGDEVRAVTVCYPDPEDRAQLHALERSWAEWDPGVPLVRLTCESRSLGRPIAAYVREVATSGPATQVTVLIPETEPERLWQRLLQNQRGAVVAHAVRRETDAVICRLRFRLL
;
A
#
# COMPACT_ATOMS: atom_id res chain seq x y z
N MET A 1 -2.74 -30.16 -34.57
CA MET A 1 -3.33 -29.79 -33.26
C MET A 1 -3.85 -28.38 -33.42
N SER A 2 -5.17 -28.22 -33.66
CA SER A 2 -5.80 -26.91 -33.85
C SER A 2 -6.12 -26.30 -32.48
N VAL A 3 -5.52 -25.17 -32.19
CA VAL A 3 -5.96 -24.32 -31.07
C VAL A 3 -7.27 -23.69 -31.53
N LEU A 4 -8.39 -24.11 -30.95
CA LEU A 4 -9.67 -23.42 -31.08
C LEU A 4 -9.57 -22.09 -30.33
N THR A 5 -9.23 -21.02 -31.07
CA THR A 5 -9.46 -19.66 -30.59
C THR A 5 -10.95 -19.38 -30.66
N VAL A 6 -11.64 -19.47 -29.52
CA VAL A 6 -12.96 -18.84 -29.39
C VAL A 6 -12.70 -17.35 -29.26
N GLU A 7 -12.74 -16.63 -30.38
CA GLU A 7 -12.85 -15.18 -30.34
C GLU A 7 -14.24 -14.86 -29.76
N PRO A 8 -14.34 -14.17 -28.61
CA PRO A 8 -15.58 -13.50 -28.25
C PRO A 8 -15.84 -12.52 -29.39
N GLY A 9 -17.04 -12.59 -30.00
CA GLY A 9 -17.41 -11.87 -31.20
C GLY A 9 -16.81 -10.47 -31.21
N ALA A 10 -15.85 -10.28 -32.13
CA ALA A 10 -15.18 -9.02 -32.33
C ALA A 10 -16.24 -8.03 -32.80
N THR A 11 -16.71 -7.19 -31.87
CA THR A 11 -17.04 -5.81 -32.28
C THR A 11 -15.78 -5.28 -32.96
N PRO A 12 -15.88 -4.66 -34.14
CA PRO A 12 -14.73 -4.04 -34.79
C PRO A 12 -14.06 -3.19 -33.72
N ALA A 13 -12.80 -3.49 -33.40
CA ALA A 13 -12.00 -2.61 -32.60
C ALA A 13 -11.98 -1.29 -33.36
N ASP A 14 -12.74 -0.31 -32.85
CA ASP A 14 -12.47 1.07 -33.13
C ASP A 14 -11.00 1.23 -32.79
N GLU A 15 -10.13 1.33 -33.80
CA GLU A 15 -8.77 1.81 -33.63
C GLU A 15 -8.89 3.15 -32.95
N GLU A 16 -8.71 3.18 -31.60
CA GLU A 16 -8.56 4.43 -30.88
C GLU A 16 -7.44 5.20 -31.58
N PRO A 17 -7.71 6.41 -32.04
CA PRO A 17 -6.68 7.19 -32.70
C PRO A 17 -5.50 7.31 -31.73
N PRO A 18 -4.26 7.09 -32.17
CA PRO A 18 -3.06 6.99 -31.33
C PRO A 18 -2.77 8.22 -30.44
N ASP A 19 -3.56 9.26 -30.58
CA ASP A 19 -3.39 10.57 -29.93
C ASP A 19 -4.17 10.75 -28.59
N THR A 20 -5.14 9.88 -28.25
CA THR A 20 -5.95 10.04 -27.04
C THR A 20 -5.22 9.60 -25.77
N GLY A 21 -4.37 8.59 -25.83
CA GLY A 21 -3.59 8.12 -24.69
C GLY A 21 -2.50 9.11 -24.24
N GLU A 22 -1.89 9.85 -25.16
CA GLU A 22 -0.83 10.83 -24.85
C GLU A 22 -1.39 12.14 -24.25
N ARG A 23 -2.63 12.53 -24.57
CA ARG A 23 -3.25 13.75 -24.03
C ARG A 23 -3.51 13.67 -22.53
N HIS A 24 -3.67 12.48 -21.98
CA HIS A 24 -3.90 12.26 -20.53
C HIS A 24 -2.60 12.14 -19.72
N ARG A 25 -1.43 12.07 -20.36
CA ARG A 25 -0.13 11.98 -19.70
C ARG A 25 0.36 13.34 -19.20
N LEU A 26 1.24 13.30 -18.19
CA LEU A 26 1.75 14.48 -17.49
C LEU A 26 2.75 15.27 -18.36
N THR A 27 2.62 16.59 -18.32
CA THR A 27 3.70 17.53 -18.73
C THR A 27 4.68 17.71 -17.57
N ALA A 28 5.80 18.41 -17.76
CA ALA A 28 6.71 18.70 -16.65
C ALA A 28 6.03 19.51 -15.53
N VAL A 29 5.15 20.47 -15.88
CA VAL A 29 4.44 21.31 -14.91
C VAL A 29 3.35 20.53 -14.17
N THR A 30 2.51 19.79 -14.91
CA THR A 30 1.46 18.97 -14.27
C THR A 30 2.06 17.81 -13.47
N GLY A 31 3.20 17.26 -13.91
CA GLY A 31 3.96 16.27 -13.17
C GLY A 31 4.57 16.83 -11.89
N LEU A 32 5.15 18.03 -11.95
CA LEU A 32 5.61 18.72 -10.76
C LEU A 32 4.46 18.90 -9.76
N ALA A 33 3.32 19.45 -10.18
CA ALA A 33 2.19 19.71 -9.29
C ALA A 33 1.57 18.44 -8.69
N ALA A 34 1.50 17.34 -9.46
CA ALA A 34 0.83 16.12 -9.01
C ALA A 34 1.75 15.16 -8.22
N LEU A 35 3.06 15.13 -8.55
CA LEU A 35 4.00 14.17 -7.98
C LEU A 35 4.90 14.76 -6.88
N SER A 36 4.94 16.09 -6.74
CA SER A 36 5.75 16.77 -5.73
C SER A 36 5.00 17.14 -4.46
N LEU A 37 3.72 16.77 -4.35
CA LEU A 37 2.88 17.15 -3.21
C LEU A 37 3.51 16.76 -1.87
N ASP A 38 4.06 15.56 -1.77
CA ASP A 38 4.73 15.07 -0.57
C ASP A 38 5.99 15.89 -0.27
N ALA A 39 6.86 16.09 -1.26
CA ALA A 39 8.07 16.88 -1.08
C ALA A 39 7.76 18.36 -0.75
N MET A 40 6.75 18.97 -1.37
CA MET A 40 6.36 20.34 -1.06
C MET A 40 5.71 20.45 0.33
N ALA A 41 4.94 19.43 0.74
CA ALA A 41 4.31 19.37 2.05
C ALA A 41 5.33 19.29 3.19
N SER A 42 6.52 18.69 2.94
CA SER A 42 7.56 18.55 3.95
C SER A 42 8.15 19.89 4.43
N VAL A 43 7.93 20.97 3.68
CA VAL A 43 8.29 22.33 4.10
C VAL A 43 7.53 22.77 5.35
N ALA A 44 6.32 22.22 5.57
CA ALA A 44 5.49 22.58 6.72
C ALA A 44 6.07 22.07 8.06
N TYR A 45 6.78 20.94 8.06
CA TYR A 45 7.30 20.31 9.28
C TYR A 45 8.84 20.17 9.30
N GLY A 46 9.52 20.24 8.15
CA GLY A 46 10.96 20.08 8.07
C GLY A 46 11.76 21.13 8.84
N PRO A 47 11.51 22.43 8.67
CA PRO A 47 12.16 23.48 9.47
C PRO A 47 11.88 23.35 10.97
N GLU A 48 10.66 22.94 11.34
CA GLU A 48 10.29 22.70 12.74
C GLU A 48 11.12 21.57 13.37
N ALA A 49 11.33 20.46 12.63
CA ALA A 49 12.15 19.35 13.11
C ALA A 49 13.61 19.75 13.40
N ILE A 50 14.17 20.72 12.63
CA ILE A 50 15.50 21.29 12.89
C ILE A 50 15.49 22.13 14.18
N VAL A 51 14.52 23.06 14.27
CA VAL A 51 14.41 24.03 15.38
C VAL A 51 14.20 23.31 16.71
N LEU A 52 13.35 22.30 16.75
CA LEU A 52 13.09 21.51 17.96
C LEU A 52 14.34 20.80 18.50
N VAL A 53 15.14 20.21 17.62
CA VAL A 53 16.41 19.57 18.05
C VAL A 53 17.41 20.61 18.56
N LEU A 54 17.54 21.73 17.87
CA LEU A 54 18.48 22.80 18.23
C LEU A 54 18.06 23.54 19.52
N ALA A 55 16.75 23.57 19.83
CA ALA A 55 16.22 24.17 21.04
C ALA A 55 16.76 23.51 22.33
N ALA A 56 17.26 22.26 22.27
CA ALA A 56 17.94 21.60 23.38
C ALA A 56 19.23 22.32 23.83
N ALA A 57 19.85 23.12 22.97
CA ALA A 57 20.99 23.97 23.31
C ALA A 57 20.59 25.45 23.54
N GLY A 58 19.31 25.71 23.78
CA GLY A 58 18.76 27.04 24.01
C GLY A 58 18.88 27.97 22.81
N ALA A 59 18.84 29.28 23.06
CA ALA A 59 18.94 30.30 22.00
C ALA A 59 20.23 30.21 21.17
N HIS A 60 21.33 29.78 21.78
CA HIS A 60 22.60 29.60 21.07
C HIS A 60 22.54 28.49 20.03
N GLY A 61 21.83 27.38 20.35
CA GLY A 61 21.59 26.30 19.39
C GLY A 61 20.79 26.75 18.18
N LEU A 62 19.77 27.57 18.37
CA LEU A 62 18.90 28.09 17.31
C LEU A 62 19.67 28.90 16.25
N GLY A 63 20.81 29.51 16.63
CA GLY A 63 21.71 30.20 15.67
C GLY A 63 22.28 29.29 14.56
N PHE A 64 22.26 27.96 14.77
CA PHE A 64 22.71 26.99 13.77
C PHE A 64 21.62 26.53 12.80
N THR A 65 20.37 27.04 12.90
CA THR A 65 19.27 26.66 12.01
C THR A 65 19.62 26.85 10.54
N LEU A 66 20.15 28.02 10.16
CA LEU A 66 20.54 28.31 8.77
C LEU A 66 21.70 27.44 8.28
N PRO A 67 22.84 27.29 9.00
CA PRO A 67 23.91 26.37 8.60
C PRO A 67 23.45 24.94 8.39
N VAL A 68 22.61 24.40 9.29
CA VAL A 68 22.04 23.04 9.17
C VAL A 68 21.14 22.94 7.94
N THR A 69 20.26 23.93 7.71
CA THR A 69 19.40 23.95 6.51
C THR A 69 20.21 24.03 5.22
N LEU A 70 21.30 24.78 5.17
CA LEU A 70 22.18 24.82 4.00
C LEU A 70 22.87 23.48 3.73
N ALA A 71 23.25 22.75 4.78
CA ALA A 71 23.77 21.40 4.62
C ALA A 71 22.67 20.43 4.07
N ILE A 72 21.43 20.55 4.54
CA ILE A 72 20.28 19.79 4.02
C ILE A 72 19.98 20.15 2.56
N ALA A 73 19.98 21.43 2.21
CA ALA A 73 19.80 21.90 0.83
C ALA A 73 20.91 21.41 -0.10
N SER A 74 22.15 21.29 0.41
CA SER A 74 23.26 20.68 -0.34
C SER A 74 23.03 19.19 -0.59
N LEU A 75 22.53 18.45 0.41
CA LEU A 75 22.13 17.05 0.23
C LEU A 75 20.97 16.93 -0.76
N LEU A 76 19.98 17.83 -0.72
CA LEU A 76 18.89 17.89 -1.70
C LEU A 76 19.45 18.02 -3.13
N ALA A 77 20.41 18.90 -3.35
CA ALA A 77 21.05 19.07 -4.67
C ALA A 77 21.74 17.77 -5.13
N VAL A 78 22.42 17.06 -4.23
CA VAL A 78 23.03 15.74 -4.50
C VAL A 78 21.96 14.70 -4.85
N LEU A 79 20.86 14.65 -4.09
CA LEU A 79 19.74 13.73 -4.33
C LEU A 79 19.08 13.99 -5.69
N VAL A 80 18.75 15.23 -6.00
CA VAL A 80 18.17 15.64 -7.29
C VAL A 80 19.10 15.26 -8.46
N ALA A 81 20.41 15.52 -8.32
CA ALA A 81 21.38 15.14 -9.33
C ALA A 81 21.48 13.60 -9.49
N SER A 82 21.36 12.85 -8.38
CA SER A 82 21.31 11.39 -8.39
C SER A 82 20.03 10.87 -9.05
N TYR A 83 18.85 11.37 -8.65
CA TYR A 83 17.56 10.92 -9.21
C TYR A 83 17.39 11.28 -10.69
N ARG A 84 17.97 12.39 -11.17
CA ARG A 84 18.09 12.64 -12.61
C ARG A 84 18.81 11.50 -13.35
N GLN A 85 19.81 10.88 -12.72
CA GLN A 85 20.52 9.74 -13.29
C GLN A 85 19.67 8.48 -13.23
N VAL A 86 18.94 8.26 -12.12
CA VAL A 86 17.96 7.15 -11.98
C VAL A 86 16.89 7.23 -13.07
N ILE A 87 16.28 8.42 -13.27
CA ILE A 87 15.28 8.67 -14.32
C ILE A 87 15.82 8.35 -15.73
N ALA A 88 17.10 8.65 -15.99
CA ALA A 88 17.72 8.36 -17.28
C ALA A 88 18.01 6.86 -17.47
N ALA A 89 18.44 6.17 -16.40
CA ALA A 89 18.79 4.74 -16.43
C ALA A 89 17.56 3.82 -16.38
N PHE A 90 16.46 4.28 -15.75
CA PHE A 90 15.23 3.51 -15.53
C PHE A 90 13.99 4.25 -16.08
N PRO A 91 13.84 4.36 -17.41
CA PRO A 91 12.72 5.11 -18.03
C PRO A 91 11.35 4.46 -17.78
N ASP A 92 11.32 3.20 -17.38
CA ASP A 92 10.10 2.48 -17.02
C ASP A 92 9.68 2.69 -15.55
N GLY A 93 10.41 3.54 -14.82
CA GLY A 93 10.13 3.87 -13.42
C GLY A 93 10.57 2.79 -12.42
N GLY A 94 10.10 2.91 -11.19
CA GLY A 94 10.33 1.91 -10.13
C GLY A 94 11.39 2.30 -9.09
N GLY A 95 12.01 3.49 -9.20
CA GLY A 95 12.84 4.12 -8.16
C GLY A 95 13.84 3.18 -7.48
N SER A 96 13.92 3.27 -6.14
CA SER A 96 14.86 2.50 -5.32
C SER A 96 14.69 0.97 -5.45
N TYR A 97 13.44 0.50 -5.57
CA TYR A 97 13.15 -0.94 -5.76
C TYR A 97 13.70 -1.48 -7.08
N ALA A 98 13.46 -0.78 -8.20
CA ALA A 98 13.93 -1.21 -9.52
C ALA A 98 15.46 -1.22 -9.60
N VAL A 99 16.09 -0.16 -9.10
CA VAL A 99 17.56 -0.06 -9.02
C VAL A 99 18.15 -1.21 -8.20
N ALA A 100 17.57 -1.49 -7.04
CA ALA A 100 18.01 -2.58 -6.18
C ALA A 100 17.83 -3.95 -6.83
N LYS A 101 16.67 -4.21 -7.46
CA LYS A 101 16.35 -5.46 -8.14
C LYS A 101 17.33 -5.76 -9.27
N THR A 102 17.70 -4.74 -10.04
CA THR A 102 18.61 -4.88 -11.18
C THR A 102 20.07 -5.04 -10.77
N HIS A 103 20.52 -4.30 -9.77
CA HIS A 103 21.97 -4.19 -9.49
C HIS A 103 22.41 -4.80 -8.16
N LEU A 104 21.55 -4.87 -7.14
CA LEU A 104 21.91 -5.34 -5.79
C LEU A 104 21.35 -6.71 -5.42
N GLY A 105 20.41 -7.22 -6.22
CA GLY A 105 19.81 -8.54 -6.05
C GLY A 105 18.51 -8.55 -5.22
N ALA A 106 17.89 -9.73 -5.13
CA ALA A 106 16.54 -9.90 -4.59
C ALA A 106 16.39 -9.46 -3.13
N HIS A 107 17.33 -9.84 -2.25
CA HIS A 107 17.21 -9.48 -0.82
C HIS A 107 17.24 -7.95 -0.59
N THR A 108 18.16 -7.26 -1.25
CA THR A 108 18.27 -5.79 -1.13
C THR A 108 17.06 -5.09 -1.75
N SER A 109 16.49 -5.62 -2.84
CA SER A 109 15.26 -5.07 -3.41
C SER A 109 14.06 -5.23 -2.47
N LEU A 110 13.99 -6.31 -1.69
CA LEU A 110 12.95 -6.48 -0.67
C LEU A 110 13.10 -5.48 0.48
N VAL A 111 14.33 -5.15 0.87
CA VAL A 111 14.57 -4.09 1.87
C VAL A 111 14.09 -2.74 1.31
N ALA A 112 14.43 -2.42 0.05
CA ALA A 112 13.93 -1.22 -0.61
C ALA A 112 12.39 -1.19 -0.71
N ALA A 113 11.76 -2.32 -1.03
CA ALA A 113 10.30 -2.43 -1.06
C ALA A 113 9.68 -2.23 0.33
N ALA A 114 10.26 -2.83 1.36
CA ALA A 114 9.80 -2.67 2.74
C ALA A 114 9.96 -1.22 3.22
N SER A 115 11.07 -0.55 2.87
CA SER A 115 11.27 0.87 3.20
C SER A 115 10.24 1.77 2.50
N LEU A 116 9.89 1.49 1.23
CA LEU A 116 8.82 2.19 0.51
C LEU A 116 7.43 1.96 1.13
N VAL A 117 7.13 0.75 1.61
CA VAL A 117 5.87 0.48 2.34
C VAL A 117 5.81 1.33 3.59
N LEU A 118 6.89 1.38 4.36
CA LEU A 118 6.98 2.22 5.56
C LEU A 118 6.86 3.70 5.22
N ASP A 119 7.51 4.14 4.15
CA ASP A 119 7.45 5.51 3.65
C ASP A 119 6.00 5.92 3.36
N TYR A 120 5.26 5.17 2.55
CA TYR A 120 3.85 5.48 2.25
C TYR A 120 2.96 5.50 3.48
N VAL A 121 3.14 4.56 4.42
CA VAL A 121 2.34 4.49 5.65
C VAL A 121 2.62 5.67 6.57
N LEU A 122 3.89 5.98 6.78
CA LEU A 122 4.33 7.08 7.64
C LEU A 122 4.02 8.44 7.01
N ASN A 123 4.12 8.57 5.68
CA ASN A 123 3.71 9.78 4.98
C ASN A 123 2.25 10.14 5.24
N VAL A 124 1.33 9.17 5.19
CA VAL A 124 -0.08 9.44 5.53
C VAL A 124 -0.20 9.95 6.96
N ALA A 125 0.44 9.28 7.92
CA ALA A 125 0.34 9.65 9.32
C ALA A 125 0.95 11.04 9.59
N VAL A 126 2.16 11.32 9.07
CA VAL A 126 2.85 12.61 9.22
C VAL A 126 2.06 13.73 8.53
N ALA A 127 1.60 13.51 7.30
CA ALA A 127 0.87 14.54 6.57
C ALA A 127 -0.48 14.88 7.24
N VAL A 128 -1.19 13.88 7.75
CA VAL A 128 -2.44 14.11 8.48
C VAL A 128 -2.19 14.84 9.80
N THR A 129 -1.19 14.42 10.60
CA THR A 129 -0.87 15.10 11.87
C THR A 129 -0.37 16.52 11.64
N ALA A 130 0.52 16.76 10.67
CA ALA A 130 1.02 18.09 10.33
C ALA A 130 -0.10 19.01 9.79
N GLY A 131 -1.05 18.46 9.01
CA GLY A 131 -2.23 19.18 8.55
C GLY A 131 -3.14 19.61 9.69
N VAL A 132 -3.38 18.70 10.64
CA VAL A 132 -4.15 19.03 11.85
C VAL A 132 -3.39 20.02 12.73
N ALA A 133 -2.05 19.90 12.86
CA ALA A 133 -1.22 20.84 13.60
C ALA A 133 -1.29 22.28 13.00
N ALA A 134 -1.30 22.40 11.68
CA ALA A 134 -1.53 23.69 11.01
C ALA A 134 -2.94 24.23 11.29
N LEU A 135 -3.96 23.36 11.31
CA LEU A 135 -5.34 23.74 11.64
C LEU A 135 -5.47 24.18 13.10
N THR A 136 -4.89 23.44 14.05
CA THR A 136 -4.92 23.80 15.48
C THR A 136 -4.11 25.04 15.79
N SER A 137 -3.05 25.31 15.02
CA SER A 137 -2.31 26.59 15.10
C SER A 137 -3.18 27.79 14.70
N ALA A 138 -4.12 27.61 13.75
CA ALA A 138 -5.09 28.64 13.35
C ALA A 138 -6.30 28.72 14.31
N PHE A 139 -6.67 27.61 14.92
CA PHE A 139 -7.81 27.47 15.83
C PHE A 139 -7.41 26.70 17.09
N PRO A 140 -6.79 27.36 18.09
CA PRO A 140 -6.23 26.70 19.28
C PRO A 140 -7.27 25.90 20.08
N ALA A 141 -8.55 26.28 20.02
CA ALA A 141 -9.65 25.56 20.68
C ALA A 141 -9.79 24.09 20.22
N LEU A 142 -9.24 23.73 19.06
CA LEU A 142 -9.29 22.37 18.52
C LEU A 142 -8.09 21.49 18.93
N TYR A 143 -7.14 22.01 19.70
CA TYR A 143 -5.89 21.33 20.04
C TYR A 143 -6.11 20.05 20.85
N ASP A 144 -7.04 20.06 21.78
CA ASP A 144 -7.33 18.90 22.64
C ASP A 144 -7.96 17.74 21.85
N ASP A 145 -8.67 18.07 20.76
CA ASP A 145 -9.34 17.09 19.89
C ASP A 145 -8.46 16.62 18.71
N ARG A 146 -7.17 16.99 18.67
CA ARG A 146 -6.26 16.74 17.54
C ARG A 146 -6.25 15.30 17.04
N LEU A 147 -6.30 14.30 17.95
CA LEU A 147 -6.32 12.89 17.56
C LEU A 147 -7.61 12.52 16.81
N TRP A 148 -8.75 12.98 17.30
CA TRP A 148 -10.04 12.72 16.62
C TRP A 148 -10.14 13.41 15.28
N LEU A 149 -9.59 14.62 15.17
CA LEU A 149 -9.48 15.33 13.88
C LEU A 149 -8.59 14.57 12.90
N CYS A 150 -7.44 14.04 13.36
CA CYS A 150 -6.57 13.20 12.53
C CYS A 150 -7.30 11.95 12.01
N LEU A 151 -8.03 11.24 12.88
CA LEU A 151 -8.80 10.05 12.49
C LEU A 151 -9.95 10.40 11.55
N ALA A 152 -10.62 11.54 11.75
CA ALA A 152 -11.69 12.02 10.85
C ALA A 152 -11.14 12.34 9.45
N VAL A 153 -10.02 13.08 9.36
CA VAL A 153 -9.34 13.39 8.09
C VAL A 153 -8.88 12.11 7.38
N LEU A 154 -8.25 11.18 8.08
CA LEU A 154 -7.85 9.88 7.53
C LEU A 154 -9.07 9.10 7.02
N GLY A 155 -10.17 9.08 7.79
CA GLY A 155 -11.43 8.44 7.40
C GLY A 155 -12.01 9.05 6.12
N LEU A 156 -11.99 10.37 5.99
CA LEU A 156 -12.45 11.09 4.81
C LEU A 156 -11.60 10.73 3.57
N ILE A 157 -10.27 10.82 3.68
CA ILE A 157 -9.34 10.46 2.59
C ILE A 157 -9.55 9.01 2.18
N THR A 158 -9.69 8.09 3.15
CA THR A 158 -9.95 6.66 2.88
C THR A 158 -11.27 6.46 2.14
N ALA A 159 -12.34 7.13 2.56
CA ALA A 159 -13.66 7.04 1.93
C ALA A 159 -13.65 7.53 0.48
N VAL A 160 -12.94 8.64 0.20
CA VAL A 160 -12.76 9.17 -1.16
C VAL A 160 -12.01 8.15 -2.04
N ASN A 161 -10.92 7.59 -1.54
CA ASN A 161 -10.13 6.61 -2.30
C ASN A 161 -10.89 5.28 -2.53
N LEU A 162 -11.69 4.81 -1.57
CA LEU A 162 -12.52 3.61 -1.75
C LEU A 162 -13.66 3.81 -2.77
N ARG A 163 -14.12 5.07 -2.96
CA ARG A 163 -15.10 5.39 -4.01
C ARG A 163 -14.50 5.39 -5.41
N GLY A 164 -13.17 5.36 -5.52
CA GLY A 164 -12.47 5.33 -6.81
C GLY A 164 -12.55 6.66 -7.56
N ILE A 165 -12.65 7.76 -6.84
CA ILE A 165 -12.59 9.09 -7.43
C ILE A 165 -11.15 9.31 -7.88
N VAL A 166 -10.91 9.13 -9.17
CA VAL A 166 -9.62 9.44 -9.79
C VAL A 166 -9.57 10.96 -9.98
N GLU A 167 -8.85 11.63 -9.09
CA GLU A 167 -8.62 13.06 -9.25
C GLU A 167 -7.74 13.31 -10.48
N SER A 168 -8.15 14.26 -11.31
CA SER A 168 -7.32 14.69 -12.42
C SER A 168 -6.05 15.35 -11.88
N ALA A 169 -4.88 15.02 -12.45
CA ALA A 169 -3.60 15.68 -12.10
C ALA A 169 -3.69 17.21 -12.19
N LYS A 170 -4.64 17.74 -12.94
CA LYS A 170 -4.91 19.19 -13.02
C LYS A 170 -5.53 19.76 -11.73
N ALA A 171 -6.25 18.96 -10.96
CA ALA A 171 -6.85 19.38 -9.70
C ALA A 171 -5.78 19.73 -8.64
N PHE A 172 -4.62 19.11 -8.72
CA PHE A 172 -3.50 19.36 -7.80
C PHE A 172 -2.74 20.66 -8.10
N ILE A 173 -2.88 21.24 -9.31
CA ILE A 173 -2.13 22.44 -9.72
C ILE A 173 -2.50 23.63 -8.83
N VAL A 174 -3.80 23.88 -8.64
CA VAL A 174 -4.25 25.06 -7.91
C VAL A 174 -3.80 25.04 -6.44
N PRO A 175 -4.04 23.98 -5.66
CA PRO A 175 -3.54 23.90 -4.28
C PRO A 175 -2.02 24.04 -4.17
N THR A 176 -1.28 23.38 -5.07
CA THR A 176 0.20 23.44 -5.08
C THR A 176 0.69 24.86 -5.36
N VAL A 177 0.13 25.54 -6.38
CA VAL A 177 0.53 26.90 -6.74
C VAL A 177 0.15 27.89 -5.63
N VAL A 178 -1.03 27.72 -5.01
CA VAL A 178 -1.45 28.60 -3.90
C VAL A 178 -0.52 28.41 -2.70
N PHE A 179 -0.18 27.18 -2.33
CA PHE A 179 0.74 26.91 -1.23
C PHE A 179 2.13 27.48 -1.53
N VAL A 180 2.76 27.08 -2.64
CA VAL A 180 4.10 27.54 -3.02
C VAL A 180 4.15 29.06 -3.15
N GLY A 181 3.14 29.66 -3.79
CA GLY A 181 3.00 31.11 -3.91
C GLY A 181 2.88 31.81 -2.57
N SER A 182 2.07 31.26 -1.66
CA SER A 182 1.89 31.84 -0.31
C SER A 182 3.17 31.76 0.52
N ILE A 183 3.96 30.66 0.41
CA ILE A 183 5.26 30.56 1.08
C ILE A 183 6.27 31.56 0.50
N PHE A 184 6.32 31.75 -0.82
CA PHE A 184 7.20 32.78 -1.40
C PHE A 184 6.78 34.21 -1.04
N VAL A 185 5.48 34.49 -0.94
CA VAL A 185 4.98 35.77 -0.42
C VAL A 185 5.38 35.97 1.03
N LEU A 186 5.21 34.93 1.86
CA LEU A 186 5.66 34.92 3.26
C LEU A 186 7.16 35.25 3.37
N ILE A 187 7.99 34.55 2.61
CA ILE A 187 9.44 34.78 2.59
C ILE A 187 9.75 36.19 2.11
N GLY A 188 9.15 36.62 1.01
CA GLY A 188 9.35 37.95 0.44
C GLY A 188 9.00 39.06 1.44
N VAL A 189 7.78 39.04 2.01
CA VAL A 189 7.36 40.04 3.00
C VAL A 189 8.27 40.00 4.25
N GLY A 190 8.58 38.81 4.78
CA GLY A 190 9.44 38.65 5.95
C GLY A 190 10.87 39.17 5.75
N LEU A 191 11.44 39.04 4.53
CA LEU A 191 12.77 39.58 4.21
C LEU A 191 12.80 41.13 4.17
N PHE A 192 11.70 41.77 3.82
CA PHE A 192 11.63 43.25 3.82
C PHE A 192 11.26 43.85 5.18
N ARG A 193 10.85 43.04 6.16
CA ARG A 193 10.55 43.51 7.52
C ARG A 193 11.83 43.64 8.35
N SER A 194 11.92 44.70 9.13
CA SER A 194 13.01 44.91 10.10
C SER A 194 12.80 44.18 11.43
N ALA A 195 11.53 43.97 11.83
CA ALA A 195 11.16 43.28 13.06
C ALA A 195 9.89 42.44 12.84
N PRO A 196 9.67 41.36 13.61
CA PRO A 196 8.43 40.58 13.56
C PRO A 196 7.23 41.42 13.97
N VAL A 197 6.05 41.12 13.41
CA VAL A 197 4.76 41.81 13.77
C VAL A 197 4.29 41.32 15.12
N SER A 198 4.30 40.02 15.31
CA SER A 198 4.04 39.33 16.58
C SER A 198 4.95 38.12 16.71
N THR A 199 5.12 37.62 17.93
CA THR A 199 5.79 36.33 18.19
C THR A 199 4.95 35.56 19.19
N ALA A 200 4.82 34.26 19.01
CA ALA A 200 4.04 33.39 19.90
C ALA A 200 4.50 33.49 21.37
N THR A 201 5.79 33.77 21.61
CA THR A 201 6.32 34.00 22.98
C THR A 201 5.88 35.35 23.56
N ALA A 202 5.70 36.37 22.72
CA ALA A 202 5.15 37.67 23.16
C ALA A 202 3.63 37.56 23.46
N ASP A 203 2.94 36.65 22.79
CA ASP A 203 1.52 36.36 22.99
C ASP A 203 1.25 35.41 24.18
N GLY A 204 2.29 35.09 24.98
CA GLY A 204 2.17 34.33 26.23
C GLY A 204 2.31 32.82 26.09
N HIS A 205 2.66 32.30 24.91
CA HIS A 205 2.95 30.89 24.75
C HIS A 205 4.30 30.51 25.39
N ALA A 206 4.33 29.39 26.13
CA ALA A 206 5.55 28.90 26.78
C ALA A 206 6.56 28.40 25.73
N SER A 207 7.78 28.92 25.80
CA SER A 207 8.89 28.44 24.96
C SER A 207 9.34 27.03 25.40
N VAL A 208 9.59 26.13 24.44
CA VAL A 208 10.11 24.78 24.65
C VAL A 208 11.65 24.77 24.84
N LEU A 209 12.28 25.94 25.03
CA LEU A 209 13.72 26.00 25.26
C LEU A 209 14.14 25.27 26.54
N ALA A 210 15.19 24.46 26.46
CA ALA A 210 15.75 23.80 27.63
C ALA A 210 16.35 24.83 28.61
N HIS A 211 15.91 24.77 29.86
CA HIS A 211 16.45 25.63 30.95
C HIS A 211 17.92 25.33 31.24
N ASN A 212 18.34 24.07 31.11
CA ASN A 212 19.74 23.62 31.20
C ASN A 212 20.24 23.34 29.78
N ALA A 213 20.67 24.39 29.05
CA ALA A 213 21.14 24.27 27.71
C ALA A 213 22.34 23.31 27.59
N THR A 214 22.22 22.31 26.74
CA THR A 214 23.35 21.45 26.37
C THR A 214 24.32 22.25 25.51
N THR A 215 25.62 21.92 25.59
CA THR A 215 26.62 22.55 24.71
C THR A 215 26.37 22.17 23.26
N VAL A 216 26.51 23.14 22.35
CA VAL A 216 26.41 22.88 20.89
C VAL A 216 27.60 22.04 20.46
N GLY A 217 27.44 20.73 20.45
CA GLY A 217 28.44 19.78 19.97
C GLY A 217 28.11 19.25 18.57
N ALA A 218 29.12 18.64 17.94
CA ALA A 218 28.94 18.02 16.61
C ALA A 218 27.78 17.00 16.58
N LEU A 219 27.52 16.28 17.68
CA LEU A 219 26.43 15.32 17.77
C LEU A 219 25.06 16.00 17.71
N LEU A 220 24.87 17.16 18.37
CA LEU A 220 23.62 17.91 18.30
C LEU A 220 23.36 18.43 16.88
N LEU A 221 24.38 18.98 16.22
CA LEU A 221 24.28 19.45 14.84
C LEU A 221 23.97 18.30 13.88
N LEU A 222 24.57 17.13 14.09
CA LEU A 222 24.30 15.94 13.30
C LEU A 222 22.87 15.42 13.53
N LYS A 223 22.37 15.47 14.77
CA LYS A 223 20.97 15.16 15.09
C LYS A 223 20.00 16.14 14.41
N ALA A 224 20.29 17.43 14.46
CA ALA A 224 19.47 18.46 13.81
C ALA A 224 19.46 18.30 12.28
N PHE A 225 20.63 18.05 11.68
CA PHE A 225 20.75 17.71 10.27
C PHE A 225 19.91 16.48 9.92
N ALA A 226 20.07 15.38 10.65
CA ALA A 226 19.39 14.14 10.39
C ALA A 226 17.86 14.26 10.56
N SER A 227 17.37 14.99 11.58
CA SER A 227 15.93 15.27 11.77
C SER A 227 15.37 16.18 10.67
N GLY A 228 16.09 17.23 10.30
CA GLY A 228 15.68 18.16 9.25
C GLY A 228 15.73 17.55 7.85
N CYS A 229 16.47 16.47 7.65
CA CYS A 229 16.43 15.71 6.40
C CYS A 229 15.07 15.04 6.12
N SER A 230 14.14 15.01 7.09
CA SER A 230 12.74 14.69 6.83
C SER A 230 12.08 15.62 5.81
N ALA A 231 12.62 16.82 5.60
CA ALA A 231 12.22 17.74 4.53
C ALA A 231 12.56 17.25 3.11
N LEU A 232 13.33 16.17 2.96
CA LEU A 232 13.77 15.63 1.66
C LEU A 232 12.90 14.45 1.18
N THR A 233 11.83 14.13 1.90
CA THR A 233 10.88 13.07 1.52
C THR A 233 10.16 13.40 0.22
N GLY A 234 9.68 12.39 -0.50
CA GLY A 234 8.94 12.57 -1.75
C GLY A 234 9.76 12.94 -2.98
N VAL A 235 11.08 13.18 -2.86
CA VAL A 235 11.96 13.47 -4.00
C VAL A 235 12.02 12.31 -4.99
N GLU A 236 11.82 11.07 -4.55
CA GLU A 236 11.83 9.90 -5.43
C GLU A 236 10.50 9.69 -6.23
N ALA A 237 9.44 10.41 -5.88
CA ALA A 237 8.12 10.19 -6.46
C ALA A 237 8.10 10.39 -7.99
N ILE A 238 8.86 11.38 -8.49
CA ILE A 238 9.00 11.65 -9.93
C ILE A 238 9.73 10.50 -10.63
N ALA A 239 10.78 9.94 -10.02
CA ALA A 239 11.51 8.80 -10.57
C ALA A 239 10.65 7.52 -10.62
N ASN A 240 9.78 7.32 -9.65
CA ASN A 240 8.82 6.21 -9.65
C ASN A 240 7.76 6.34 -10.77
N ALA A 241 7.39 7.57 -11.13
CA ALA A 241 6.28 7.88 -12.03
C ALA A 241 6.71 8.29 -13.45
N VAL A 242 7.95 8.02 -13.88
CA VAL A 242 8.45 8.36 -15.23
C VAL A 242 7.52 7.91 -16.37
N PRO A 243 6.92 6.70 -16.35
CA PRO A 243 6.00 6.24 -17.40
C PRO A 243 4.75 7.11 -17.57
N SER A 244 4.38 7.88 -16.54
CA SER A 244 3.20 8.76 -16.57
C SER A 244 3.42 10.06 -17.36
N PHE A 245 4.67 10.38 -17.71
CA PHE A 245 4.98 11.59 -18.47
C PHE A 245 4.78 11.40 -19.98
N ARG A 246 4.49 12.52 -20.67
CA ARG A 246 4.47 12.57 -22.15
C ARG A 246 5.87 12.37 -22.73
N VAL A 247 5.94 11.88 -23.96
CA VAL A 247 7.22 11.76 -24.70
C VAL A 247 7.81 13.16 -24.98
N PRO A 248 9.12 13.36 -24.76
CA PRO A 248 10.14 12.44 -24.22
C PRO A 248 10.07 12.34 -22.68
N ARG A 249 9.64 11.18 -22.16
CA ARG A 249 9.30 10.95 -20.75
C ARG A 249 10.42 11.30 -19.78
N ALA A 250 11.60 10.70 -19.98
CA ALA A 250 12.76 10.90 -19.12
C ALA A 250 13.18 12.38 -19.03
N LYS A 251 13.21 13.11 -20.15
CA LYS A 251 13.59 14.54 -20.15
C LYS A 251 12.59 15.38 -19.38
N ARG A 252 11.28 15.14 -19.54
CA ARG A 252 10.24 15.87 -18.81
C ARG A 252 10.27 15.58 -17.32
N ALA A 253 10.45 14.31 -16.94
CA ALA A 253 10.63 13.92 -15.55
C ALA A 253 11.88 14.55 -14.93
N GLN A 254 13.01 14.59 -15.65
CA GLN A 254 14.24 15.27 -15.20
C GLN A 254 14.06 16.78 -15.01
N HIS A 255 13.28 17.45 -15.86
CA HIS A 255 12.97 18.88 -15.69
C HIS A 255 12.06 19.10 -14.46
N ALA A 256 11.06 18.25 -14.26
CA ALA A 256 10.21 18.31 -13.07
C ALA A 256 11.03 18.08 -11.79
N GLU A 257 11.95 17.13 -11.79
CA GLU A 257 12.85 16.81 -10.67
C GLU A 257 13.73 18.00 -10.28
N VAL A 258 14.34 18.67 -11.27
CA VAL A 258 15.15 19.86 -11.02
C VAL A 258 14.31 21.03 -10.50
N ALA A 259 13.12 21.23 -11.09
CA ALA A 259 12.21 22.28 -10.63
C ALA A 259 11.74 22.01 -9.19
N LEU A 260 11.43 20.75 -8.85
CA LEU A 260 11.12 20.33 -7.49
C LEU A 260 12.23 20.70 -6.51
N GLY A 261 13.48 20.26 -6.80
CA GLY A 261 14.61 20.54 -5.93
C GLY A 261 14.90 22.03 -5.76
N ALA A 262 14.78 22.82 -6.84
CA ALA A 262 14.97 24.26 -6.79
C ALA A 262 13.90 24.96 -5.92
N VAL A 263 12.62 24.66 -6.14
CA VAL A 263 11.51 25.26 -5.38
C VAL A 263 11.60 24.85 -3.91
N LEU A 264 11.77 23.56 -3.63
CA LEU A 264 11.89 23.03 -2.27
C LEU A 264 13.10 23.65 -1.53
N GLY A 265 14.28 23.67 -2.18
CA GLY A 265 15.49 24.24 -1.60
C GLY A 265 15.36 25.73 -1.29
N LEU A 266 14.75 26.50 -2.20
CA LEU A 266 14.51 27.93 -1.99
C LEU A 266 13.53 28.19 -0.83
N MET A 267 12.46 27.39 -0.73
CA MET A 267 11.50 27.49 0.39
C MET A 267 12.19 27.17 1.72
N LEU A 268 12.94 26.07 1.82
CA LEU A 268 13.62 25.67 3.05
C LEU A 268 14.65 26.73 3.49
N ILE A 269 15.48 27.22 2.58
CA ILE A 269 16.48 28.27 2.87
C ILE A 269 15.77 29.55 3.27
N GLY A 270 14.76 29.99 2.54
CA GLY A 270 14.03 31.24 2.82
C GLY A 270 13.36 31.23 4.19
N LEU A 271 12.67 30.12 4.53
CA LEU A 271 12.05 29.98 5.87
C LEU A 271 13.11 29.97 6.97
N SER A 272 14.23 29.24 6.77
CA SER A 272 15.32 29.19 7.73
C SER A 272 15.98 30.55 7.97
N VAL A 273 16.14 31.37 6.91
CA VAL A 273 16.60 32.76 7.05
C VAL A 273 15.63 33.56 7.93
N LEU A 274 14.33 33.42 7.73
CA LEU A 274 13.34 34.14 8.54
C LEU A 274 13.32 33.66 9.99
N ILE A 275 13.43 32.33 10.24
CA ILE A 275 13.53 31.76 11.59
C ILE A 275 14.72 32.39 12.34
N SER A 276 15.88 32.43 11.68
CA SER A 276 17.09 33.00 12.27
C SER A 276 16.98 34.53 12.46
N ARG A 277 16.38 35.26 11.51
CA ARG A 277 16.21 36.71 11.56
C ARG A 277 15.26 37.19 12.64
N PHE A 278 14.14 36.47 12.82
CA PHE A 278 13.12 36.81 13.81
C PHE A 278 13.37 36.17 15.17
N HIS A 279 14.47 35.40 15.32
CA HIS A 279 14.83 34.68 16.53
C HIS A 279 13.67 33.85 17.09
N LEU A 280 12.94 33.16 16.18
CA LEU A 280 11.76 32.38 16.58
C LEU A 280 12.18 31.20 17.47
N GLN A 281 11.39 30.99 18.51
CA GLN A 281 11.53 29.89 19.44
C GLN A 281 10.39 28.91 19.27
N PRO A 282 10.65 27.58 19.34
CA PRO A 282 9.57 26.63 19.28
C PRO A 282 8.67 26.77 20.52
N VAL A 283 7.37 26.75 20.32
CA VAL A 283 6.34 26.78 21.37
C VAL A 283 5.39 25.61 21.18
N GLU A 284 4.80 25.16 22.28
CA GLU A 284 3.86 24.04 22.24
C GLU A 284 2.54 24.45 21.56
N GLY A 285 2.01 23.58 20.72
CA GLY A 285 0.71 23.76 20.07
C GLY A 285 0.68 24.69 18.87
N VAL A 286 1.78 25.37 18.53
CA VAL A 286 1.87 26.28 17.37
C VAL A 286 3.03 25.89 16.47
N THR A 287 2.74 25.54 15.21
CA THR A 287 3.77 25.15 14.25
C THR A 287 4.72 26.31 13.92
N VAL A 288 6.00 25.99 13.62
CA VAL A 288 6.99 27.02 13.24
C VAL A 288 6.56 27.78 11.97
N LEU A 289 5.85 27.12 11.04
CA LEU A 289 5.32 27.79 9.85
C LEU A 289 4.21 28.80 10.23
N ALA A 290 3.34 28.46 11.19
CA ALA A 290 2.31 29.38 11.68
C ALA A 290 2.95 30.59 12.38
N GLN A 291 3.98 30.39 13.21
CA GLN A 291 4.74 31.46 13.85
C GLN A 291 5.41 32.40 12.82
N LEU A 292 5.98 31.83 11.75
CA LEU A 292 6.56 32.61 10.66
C LEU A 292 5.51 33.43 9.91
N ALA A 293 4.30 32.85 9.70
CA ALA A 293 3.20 33.56 9.05
C ALA A 293 2.74 34.76 9.90
N ASP A 294 2.60 34.55 11.21
CA ASP A 294 2.23 35.61 12.15
C ASP A 294 3.32 36.67 12.28
N ALA A 295 4.57 36.27 12.42
CA ALA A 295 5.71 37.18 12.51
C ALA A 295 5.90 38.03 11.24
N SER A 296 5.62 37.48 10.05
CA SER A 296 5.83 38.19 8.79
C SER A 296 4.63 39.02 8.35
N LEU A 297 3.42 38.48 8.49
CA LEU A 297 2.19 39.06 7.96
C LEU A 297 1.27 39.63 9.06
N GLY A 298 1.40 39.13 10.29
CA GLY A 298 0.47 39.34 11.39
C GLY A 298 -0.77 38.45 11.31
N HIS A 299 -1.54 38.40 12.38
CA HIS A 299 -2.72 37.54 12.51
C HIS A 299 -3.93 38.12 11.73
N ASN A 300 -3.87 38.04 10.40
CA ASN A 300 -4.87 38.56 9.47
C ASN A 300 -5.33 37.49 8.46
N TRP A 301 -6.14 37.87 7.47
CA TRP A 301 -6.67 36.95 6.46
C TRP A 301 -5.56 36.18 5.72
N ALA A 302 -4.38 36.78 5.50
CA ALA A 302 -3.28 36.11 4.80
C ALA A 302 -2.66 34.99 5.64
N PHE A 303 -2.66 35.12 6.98
CA PHE A 303 -2.29 34.03 7.89
C PHE A 303 -3.19 32.80 7.67
N TYR A 304 -4.52 33.01 7.66
CA TYR A 304 -5.47 31.91 7.44
C TYR A 304 -5.33 31.29 6.05
N VAL A 305 -5.05 32.09 5.01
CA VAL A 305 -4.80 31.55 3.67
C VAL A 305 -3.60 30.58 3.68
N ILE A 306 -2.51 30.94 4.36
CA ILE A 306 -1.33 30.05 4.48
C ILE A 306 -1.70 28.79 5.24
N GLN A 307 -2.40 28.90 6.37
CA GLN A 307 -2.79 27.72 7.16
C GLN A 307 -3.69 26.78 6.36
N PHE A 308 -4.74 27.29 5.72
CA PHE A 308 -5.62 26.46 4.89
C PHE A 308 -4.92 25.88 3.66
N ALA A 309 -4.05 26.64 3.00
CA ALA A 309 -3.23 26.10 1.91
C ALA A 309 -2.33 24.95 2.39
N THR A 310 -1.77 25.09 3.59
CA THR A 310 -0.95 24.04 4.24
C THR A 310 -1.79 22.79 4.55
N VAL A 311 -2.96 22.94 5.16
CA VAL A 311 -3.89 21.84 5.47
C VAL A 311 -4.30 21.09 4.21
N ILE A 312 -4.69 21.82 3.16
CA ILE A 312 -5.12 21.22 1.90
C ILE A 312 -3.96 20.48 1.23
N LEU A 313 -2.77 21.09 1.16
CA LEU A 313 -1.61 20.46 0.55
C LEU A 313 -1.20 19.18 1.29
N LEU A 314 -1.20 19.20 2.63
CA LEU A 314 -0.88 18.04 3.45
C LEU A 314 -1.92 16.91 3.30
N ALA A 315 -3.21 17.26 3.23
CA ALA A 315 -4.25 16.28 2.93
C ALA A 315 -4.08 15.63 1.54
N LEU A 316 -3.69 16.42 0.54
CA LEU A 316 -3.39 15.93 -0.80
C LEU A 316 -2.08 15.11 -0.84
N SER A 317 -1.07 15.48 -0.03
CA SER A 317 0.16 14.67 0.14
C SER A 317 -0.19 13.30 0.72
N ALA A 318 -1.00 13.23 1.79
CA ALA A 318 -1.49 11.96 2.31
C ALA A 318 -2.21 11.13 1.23
N ASN A 319 -3.03 11.78 0.38
CA ASN A 319 -3.75 11.12 -0.70
C ASN A 319 -2.83 10.47 -1.75
N THR A 320 -1.63 11.03 -2.00
CA THR A 320 -0.67 10.43 -2.94
C THR A 320 -0.24 9.01 -2.54
N SER A 321 -0.11 8.76 -1.24
CA SER A 321 0.23 7.44 -0.70
C SER A 321 -0.87 6.41 -0.94
N PHE A 322 -2.15 6.82 -0.96
CA PHE A 322 -3.27 5.95 -1.31
C PHE A 322 -3.26 5.55 -2.80
N GLY A 323 -2.62 6.34 -3.66
CA GLY A 323 -2.34 5.96 -5.04
C GLY A 323 -1.08 5.09 -5.17
N GLY A 324 -0.01 5.41 -4.44
CA GLY A 324 1.31 4.81 -4.57
C GLY A 324 1.43 3.42 -3.94
N LEU A 325 1.03 3.25 -2.68
CA LEU A 325 1.17 1.98 -1.97
C LEU A 325 0.44 0.82 -2.65
N PRO A 326 -0.84 0.94 -3.08
CA PRO A 326 -1.50 -0.17 -3.75
C PRO A 326 -0.82 -0.61 -5.05
N VAL A 327 -0.17 0.30 -5.76
CA VAL A 327 0.61 -0.02 -6.96
C VAL A 327 1.87 -0.82 -6.60
N LEU A 328 2.57 -0.44 -5.54
CA LEU A 328 3.72 -1.18 -5.01
C LEU A 328 3.29 -2.57 -4.53
N LEU A 329 2.21 -2.68 -3.76
CA LEU A 329 1.69 -3.96 -3.27
C LEU A 329 1.28 -4.88 -4.42
N LYS A 330 0.68 -4.34 -5.50
CA LYS A 330 0.39 -5.09 -6.72
C LYS A 330 1.66 -5.62 -7.37
N LEU A 331 2.72 -4.83 -7.44
CA LEU A 331 3.99 -5.25 -8.02
C LEU A 331 4.60 -6.40 -7.22
N LEU A 332 4.63 -6.28 -5.89
CA LEU A 332 5.10 -7.32 -4.99
C LEU A 332 4.25 -8.60 -5.05
N ALA A 333 2.93 -8.46 -5.20
CA ALA A 333 2.03 -9.61 -5.38
C ALA A 333 2.25 -10.31 -6.71
N ARG A 334 2.55 -9.59 -7.79
CA ARG A 334 2.93 -10.16 -9.10
C ARG A 334 4.26 -10.93 -9.04
N ASP A 335 5.19 -10.43 -8.25
CA ASP A 335 6.49 -11.08 -8.01
C ASP A 335 6.40 -12.19 -6.93
N ASN A 336 5.18 -12.58 -6.48
CA ASN A 336 4.90 -13.58 -5.45
C ASN A 336 5.48 -13.28 -4.05
N TYR A 337 5.72 -12.02 -3.73
CA TYR A 337 6.16 -11.59 -2.39
C TYR A 337 5.00 -11.18 -1.48
N LEU A 338 3.80 -11.00 -2.04
CA LEU A 338 2.56 -10.72 -1.29
C LEU A 338 1.41 -11.62 -1.78
N PRO A 339 0.38 -11.83 -0.98
CA PRO A 339 -0.82 -12.53 -1.42
C PRO A 339 -1.44 -11.89 -2.67
N HIS A 340 -1.83 -12.71 -3.65
CA HIS A 340 -2.37 -12.24 -4.93
C HIS A 340 -3.64 -11.38 -4.78
N VAL A 341 -4.30 -11.42 -3.63
CA VAL A 341 -5.45 -10.55 -3.33
C VAL A 341 -5.13 -9.06 -3.47
N PHE A 342 -3.86 -8.66 -3.22
CA PHE A 342 -3.40 -7.28 -3.41
C PHE A 342 -3.25 -6.89 -4.90
N ALA A 343 -3.18 -7.88 -5.80
CA ALA A 343 -3.14 -7.63 -7.24
C ALA A 343 -4.54 -7.49 -7.86
N LEU A 344 -5.60 -7.91 -7.14
CA LEU A 344 -6.97 -7.86 -7.61
C LEU A 344 -7.49 -6.42 -7.64
N LYS A 345 -8.13 -6.05 -8.74
CA LYS A 345 -8.90 -4.82 -8.85
C LYS A 345 -10.37 -5.12 -8.54
N ALA A 346 -11.00 -4.27 -7.73
CA ALA A 346 -12.45 -4.29 -7.55
C ALA A 346 -13.15 -3.74 -8.81
N ASP A 347 -14.48 -3.86 -8.88
CA ASP A 347 -15.33 -3.41 -10.01
C ASP A 347 -15.09 -1.94 -10.41
N ARG A 348 -14.62 -1.11 -9.46
CA ARG A 348 -14.27 0.30 -9.69
C ARG A 348 -12.78 0.53 -9.99
N GLN A 349 -12.04 -0.49 -10.41
CA GLN A 349 -10.59 -0.47 -10.69
C GLN A 349 -9.71 -0.05 -9.50
N VAL A 350 -10.21 -0.09 -8.27
CA VAL A 350 -9.50 0.26 -7.03
C VAL A 350 -8.92 -0.99 -6.36
N HIS A 351 -7.70 -0.90 -5.90
CA HIS A 351 -7.06 -1.95 -5.09
C HIS A 351 -7.51 -1.85 -3.62
N ARG A 352 -8.77 -2.21 -3.32
CA ARG A 352 -9.43 -2.01 -2.02
C ARG A 352 -8.62 -2.53 -0.83
N HIS A 353 -7.99 -3.70 -0.95
CA HIS A 353 -7.20 -4.30 0.12
C HIS A 353 -5.96 -3.45 0.46
N GLY A 354 -5.30 -2.87 -0.53
CA GLY A 354 -4.17 -1.96 -0.31
C GLY A 354 -4.60 -0.66 0.38
N VAL A 355 -5.71 -0.06 -0.05
CA VAL A 355 -6.28 1.15 0.56
C VAL A 355 -6.67 0.91 2.03
N LEU A 356 -7.35 -0.20 2.33
CA LEU A 356 -7.75 -0.54 3.69
C LEU A 356 -6.54 -0.85 4.58
N ALA A 357 -5.56 -1.61 4.07
CA ALA A 357 -4.33 -1.89 4.81
C ALA A 357 -3.60 -0.60 5.20
N LEU A 358 -3.44 0.34 4.23
CA LEU A 358 -2.84 1.65 4.48
C LEU A 358 -3.61 2.42 5.56
N ALA A 359 -4.94 2.50 5.45
CA ALA A 359 -5.77 3.24 6.39
C ALA A 359 -5.68 2.67 7.82
N VAL A 360 -5.73 1.35 7.97
CA VAL A 360 -5.67 0.69 9.29
C VAL A 360 -4.31 0.91 9.95
N VAL A 361 -3.21 0.72 9.20
CA VAL A 361 -1.87 0.89 9.77
C VAL A 361 -1.59 2.37 10.09
N SER A 362 -2.00 3.30 9.21
CA SER A 362 -1.87 4.73 9.49
C SER A 362 -2.72 5.16 10.67
N ALA A 363 -3.94 4.63 10.84
CA ALA A 363 -4.76 4.90 12.03
C ALA A 363 -4.08 4.42 13.32
N ALA A 364 -3.47 3.23 13.29
CA ALA A 364 -2.71 2.72 14.44
C ALA A 364 -1.52 3.64 14.80
N LEU A 365 -0.82 4.19 13.81
CA LEU A 365 0.27 5.16 14.03
C LEU A 365 -0.25 6.50 14.58
N LEU A 366 -1.40 6.99 14.11
CA LEU A 366 -2.03 8.20 14.65
C LEU A 366 -2.41 8.03 16.12
N VAL A 367 -2.96 6.88 16.48
CA VAL A 367 -3.28 6.55 17.88
C VAL A 367 -2.00 6.42 18.71
N PHE A 368 -0.97 5.76 18.19
CA PHE A 368 0.32 5.61 18.86
C PHE A 368 0.98 6.97 19.16
N SER A 369 0.95 7.91 18.18
CA SER A 369 1.55 9.24 18.35
C SER A 369 0.67 10.23 19.12
N GLY A 370 -0.58 9.87 19.44
CA GLY A 370 -1.54 10.81 20.04
C GLY A 370 -1.85 12.02 19.15
N GLY A 371 -1.65 11.89 17.82
CA GLY A 371 -1.80 12.97 16.85
C GLY A 371 -0.63 13.97 16.83
N ASP A 372 0.52 13.62 17.42
CA ASP A 372 1.71 14.47 17.40
C ASP A 372 2.60 14.16 16.19
N THR A 373 2.89 15.20 15.40
CA THR A 373 3.75 15.14 14.23
C THR A 373 5.20 14.84 14.59
N ASN A 374 5.69 15.42 15.68
CA ASN A 374 7.10 15.37 16.05
C ASN A 374 7.55 13.96 16.47
N THR A 375 6.63 13.14 16.93
CA THR A 375 6.86 11.71 17.21
C THR A 375 7.02 10.89 15.92
N LEU A 376 6.31 11.24 14.84
CA LEU A 376 6.27 10.46 13.59
C LEU A 376 7.36 10.86 12.59
N VAL A 377 7.74 12.14 12.54
CA VAL A 377 8.72 12.66 11.57
C VAL A 377 10.07 11.93 11.59
N PRO A 378 10.68 11.60 12.76
CA PRO A 378 11.93 10.85 12.78
C PRO A 378 11.79 9.42 12.23
N LEU A 379 10.65 8.75 12.49
CA LEU A 379 10.36 7.41 11.98
C LEU A 379 10.27 7.43 10.45
N PHE A 380 9.60 8.44 9.93
CA PHE A 380 9.45 8.68 8.50
C PHE A 380 10.81 8.87 7.81
N ALA A 381 11.66 9.72 8.37
CA ALA A 381 13.01 9.97 7.83
C ALA A 381 13.85 8.69 7.71
N ILE A 382 13.78 7.77 8.68
CA ILE A 382 14.53 6.50 8.64
C ILE A 382 14.10 5.66 7.43
N GLY A 383 12.80 5.48 7.22
CA GLY A 383 12.26 4.71 6.09
C GLY A 383 12.75 5.24 4.76
N VAL A 384 12.62 6.54 4.53
CA VAL A 384 13.02 7.22 3.30
C VAL A 384 14.54 7.09 3.05
N PHE A 385 15.36 7.31 4.07
CA PHE A 385 16.80 7.28 3.89
C PHE A 385 17.37 5.88 3.63
N VAL A 386 16.75 4.83 4.15
CA VAL A 386 17.09 3.45 3.76
C VAL A 386 16.87 3.29 2.25
N GLY A 387 15.73 3.76 1.72
CA GLY A 387 15.42 3.75 0.30
C GLY A 387 16.45 4.54 -0.53
N PHE A 388 16.77 5.78 -0.12
CA PHE A 388 17.75 6.63 -0.80
C PHE A 388 19.14 6.00 -0.79
N THR A 389 19.58 5.46 0.34
CA THR A 389 20.89 4.81 0.45
C THR A 389 20.99 3.62 -0.50
N ILE A 390 19.97 2.76 -0.55
CA ILE A 390 19.92 1.62 -1.45
C ILE A 390 19.93 2.05 -2.92
N ALA A 391 19.11 3.05 -3.28
CA ALA A 391 19.07 3.58 -4.64
C ALA A 391 20.44 4.08 -5.08
N GLN A 392 21.10 4.87 -4.23
CA GLN A 392 22.40 5.46 -4.56
C GLN A 392 23.53 4.42 -4.61
N VAL A 393 23.55 3.44 -3.70
CA VAL A 393 24.50 2.31 -3.76
C VAL A 393 24.28 1.50 -5.05
N GLY A 394 23.04 1.26 -5.42
CA GLY A 394 22.69 0.61 -6.69
C GLY A 394 23.18 1.38 -7.91
N MET A 395 23.03 2.71 -7.90
CA MET A 395 23.54 3.58 -8.98
C MET A 395 25.08 3.62 -9.04
N VAL A 396 25.77 3.54 -7.91
CA VAL A 396 27.25 3.36 -7.92
C VAL A 396 27.64 2.09 -8.67
N ARG A 397 26.90 0.98 -8.41
CA ARG A 397 27.15 -0.30 -9.07
C ARG A 397 26.79 -0.23 -10.55
N HIS A 398 25.68 0.40 -10.90
CA HIS A 398 25.26 0.66 -12.29
C HIS A 398 26.37 1.35 -13.09
N TRP A 399 26.89 2.52 -12.60
CA TRP A 399 27.94 3.25 -13.29
C TRP A 399 29.27 2.50 -13.37
N ARG A 400 29.59 1.67 -12.37
CA ARG A 400 30.80 0.81 -12.42
C ARG A 400 30.67 -0.30 -13.47
N GLN A 401 29.46 -0.76 -13.76
CA GLN A 401 29.20 -1.76 -14.79
C GLN A 401 29.17 -1.16 -16.20
N GLU A 402 28.45 -0.08 -16.40
CA GLU A 402 28.30 0.55 -17.73
C GLU A 402 29.56 1.26 -18.21
N ARG A 403 30.35 1.84 -17.31
CA ARG A 403 31.60 2.58 -17.61
C ARG A 403 31.48 3.60 -18.74
N GLY A 404 30.32 4.21 -18.92
CA GLY A 404 30.08 5.26 -19.91
C GLY A 404 30.84 6.56 -19.61
N ARG A 405 30.74 7.55 -20.50
CA ARG A 405 31.43 8.84 -20.36
C ARG A 405 31.12 9.51 -19.01
N GLY A 406 32.15 9.83 -18.23
CA GLY A 406 32.02 10.50 -16.92
C GLY A 406 31.54 9.60 -15.77
N TRP A 407 31.56 8.28 -15.92
CA TRP A 407 31.08 7.32 -14.95
C TRP A 407 31.67 7.47 -13.54
N ARG A 408 32.98 7.87 -13.43
CA ARG A 408 33.65 8.08 -12.13
C ARG A 408 33.01 9.21 -11.33
N GLY A 409 32.74 10.35 -11.99
CA GLY A 409 32.06 11.49 -11.35
C GLY A 409 30.65 11.17 -10.93
N LYS A 410 29.91 10.44 -11.77
CA LYS A 410 28.54 9.97 -11.45
C LYS A 410 28.54 8.98 -10.29
N ALA A 411 29.48 8.03 -10.28
CA ALA A 411 29.62 7.05 -9.20
C ALA A 411 30.06 7.74 -7.89
N LEU A 412 30.95 8.75 -7.95
CA LEU A 412 31.37 9.52 -6.78
C LEU A 412 30.21 10.31 -6.17
N LEU A 413 29.41 10.98 -7.01
CA LEU A 413 28.21 11.72 -6.56
C LEU A 413 27.26 10.80 -5.80
N ASN A 414 26.91 9.66 -6.40
CA ASN A 414 26.01 8.69 -5.77
C ASN A 414 26.64 8.04 -4.52
N GLY A 415 27.95 7.78 -4.52
CA GLY A 415 28.68 7.27 -3.36
C GLY A 415 28.68 8.25 -2.19
N PHE A 416 28.90 9.53 -2.47
CA PHE A 416 28.83 10.58 -1.45
C PHE A 416 27.41 10.73 -0.89
N GLY A 417 26.40 10.74 -1.74
CA GLY A 417 25.01 10.75 -1.31
C GLY A 417 24.64 9.51 -0.47
N ALA A 418 25.05 8.31 -0.88
CA ALA A 418 24.84 7.08 -0.12
C ALA A 418 25.49 7.14 1.28
N LEU A 419 26.68 7.73 1.38
CA LEU A 419 27.36 7.93 2.65
C LEU A 419 26.57 8.88 3.56
N LEU A 420 26.14 10.03 3.03
CA LEU A 420 25.39 11.02 3.81
C LEU A 420 24.03 10.47 4.27
N THR A 421 23.26 9.84 3.37
CA THR A 421 21.95 9.25 3.73
C THR A 421 22.12 8.07 4.69
N GLY A 422 23.13 7.23 4.51
CA GLY A 422 23.46 6.14 5.41
C GLY A 422 23.83 6.61 6.83
N VAL A 423 24.71 7.62 6.91
CA VAL A 423 25.09 8.23 8.21
C VAL A 423 23.85 8.85 8.86
N SER A 424 23.02 9.59 8.11
CA SER A 424 21.77 10.16 8.64
C SER A 424 20.83 9.08 9.19
N THR A 425 20.65 7.96 8.48
CA THR A 425 19.86 6.82 8.95
C THR A 425 20.35 6.32 10.31
N VAL A 426 21.67 6.09 10.44
CA VAL A 426 22.26 5.59 11.69
C VAL A 426 22.07 6.61 12.83
N VAL A 427 22.29 7.88 12.57
CA VAL A 427 22.20 8.95 13.58
C VAL A 427 20.75 9.11 14.06
N VAL A 428 19.77 9.20 13.14
CA VAL A 428 18.35 9.31 13.54
C VAL A 428 17.93 8.07 14.33
N THR A 429 18.27 6.88 13.83
CA THR A 429 17.93 5.63 14.47
C THR A 429 18.51 5.55 15.90
N ALA A 430 19.78 5.88 16.06
CA ALA A 430 20.43 5.82 17.37
C ALA A 430 19.92 6.91 18.34
N SER A 431 19.69 8.14 17.83
CA SER A 431 19.29 9.28 18.67
C SER A 431 17.83 9.24 19.11
N LYS A 432 16.95 8.60 18.32
CA LYS A 432 15.51 8.52 18.54
C LYS A 432 15.04 7.10 18.85
N PHE A 433 15.97 6.21 19.21
CA PHE A 433 15.67 4.81 19.45
C PHE A 433 14.59 4.62 20.53
N GLU A 434 14.76 5.29 21.69
CA GLU A 434 13.80 5.24 22.80
C GLU A 434 12.49 5.99 22.50
N GLU A 435 12.53 6.96 21.61
CA GLU A 435 11.36 7.76 21.21
C GLU A 435 10.52 7.08 20.10
N GLY A 436 10.84 5.83 19.71
CA GLY A 436 10.03 5.05 18.76
C GLY A 436 10.78 4.58 17.52
N ALA A 437 12.01 5.02 17.22
CA ALA A 437 12.76 4.60 16.05
C ALA A 437 13.01 3.07 16.01
N TRP A 438 13.00 2.39 17.18
CA TRP A 438 13.05 0.93 17.27
C TRP A 438 11.92 0.24 16.49
N LEU A 439 10.75 0.90 16.33
CA LEU A 439 9.63 0.36 15.53
C LEU A 439 10.06 0.12 14.09
N VAL A 440 10.77 1.07 13.47
CA VAL A 440 11.24 0.93 12.08
C VAL A 440 12.30 -0.17 12.00
N VAL A 441 13.23 -0.23 12.98
CA VAL A 441 14.29 -1.25 13.04
C VAL A 441 13.71 -2.66 13.15
N VAL A 442 12.58 -2.83 13.84
CA VAL A 442 11.90 -4.13 13.96
C VAL A 442 10.98 -4.40 12.76
N THR A 443 10.19 -3.40 12.34
CA THR A 443 9.18 -3.58 11.30
C THR A 443 9.80 -3.87 9.94
N LEU A 444 10.93 -3.24 9.60
CA LEU A 444 11.57 -3.44 8.30
C LEU A 444 12.05 -4.88 8.09
N PRO A 445 12.83 -5.52 9.00
CA PRO A 445 13.18 -6.94 8.87
C PRO A 445 11.96 -7.86 8.93
N LEU A 446 10.94 -7.52 9.71
CA LEU A 446 9.70 -8.30 9.81
C LEU A 446 8.94 -8.30 8.49
N LEU A 447 8.82 -7.15 7.82
CA LEU A 447 8.23 -7.05 6.49
C LEU A 447 9.02 -7.87 5.46
N VAL A 448 10.36 -7.74 5.45
CA VAL A 448 11.22 -8.52 4.55
C VAL A 448 11.05 -10.02 4.82
N GLY A 449 11.01 -10.43 6.09
CA GLY A 449 10.77 -11.82 6.49
C GLY A 449 9.40 -12.33 6.01
N ALA A 450 8.36 -11.50 6.13
CA ALA A 450 7.02 -11.82 5.63
C ALA A 450 7.01 -11.98 4.09
N PHE A 451 7.66 -11.09 3.36
CA PHE A 451 7.78 -11.19 1.89
C PHE A 451 8.48 -12.49 1.48
N VAL A 452 9.59 -12.82 2.12
CA VAL A 452 10.34 -14.06 1.85
C VAL A 452 9.50 -15.29 2.21
N ALA A 453 8.77 -15.27 3.32
CA ALA A 453 7.91 -16.38 3.75
C ALA A 453 6.79 -16.64 2.73
N VAL A 454 6.12 -15.58 2.25
CA VAL A 454 5.08 -15.67 1.22
C VAL A 454 5.67 -16.22 -0.09
N HIS A 455 6.81 -15.70 -0.52
CA HIS A 455 7.47 -16.16 -1.75
C HIS A 455 7.84 -17.66 -1.68
N ARG A 456 8.40 -18.11 -0.56
CA ARG A 456 8.70 -19.53 -0.33
C ARG A 456 7.44 -20.41 -0.31
N ALA A 457 6.33 -19.88 0.21
CA ALA A 457 5.05 -20.60 0.19
C ALA A 457 4.55 -20.80 -1.25
N TYR A 458 4.56 -19.73 -2.07
CA TYR A 458 4.17 -19.82 -3.49
C TYR A 458 5.12 -20.72 -4.30
N ALA A 459 6.43 -20.65 -4.06
CA ALA A 459 7.41 -21.52 -4.72
C ALA A 459 7.11 -23.00 -4.43
N ARG A 460 6.87 -23.36 -3.16
CA ARG A 460 6.49 -24.74 -2.77
C ARG A 460 5.18 -25.21 -3.39
N ILE A 461 4.19 -24.31 -3.51
CA ILE A 461 2.92 -24.61 -4.20
C ILE A 461 3.20 -24.83 -5.68
N GLY A 462 3.99 -23.97 -6.32
CA GLY A 462 4.37 -24.10 -7.72
C GLY A 462 5.09 -25.42 -8.04
N GLU A 463 6.05 -25.81 -7.19
CA GLU A 463 6.76 -27.11 -7.30
C GLU A 463 5.77 -28.29 -7.20
N ARG A 464 4.85 -28.24 -6.23
CA ARG A 464 3.84 -29.30 -6.06
C ARG A 464 2.84 -29.38 -7.22
N LEU A 465 2.55 -28.25 -7.85
CA LEU A 465 1.69 -28.18 -9.03
C LEU A 465 2.43 -28.48 -10.34
N GLY A 466 3.75 -28.70 -10.28
CA GLY A 466 4.57 -28.92 -11.47
C GLY A 466 4.59 -27.72 -12.42
N LEU A 467 4.48 -26.50 -11.90
CA LEU A 467 4.50 -25.29 -12.73
C LEU A 467 5.83 -25.16 -13.46
N GLY A 468 5.76 -25.02 -14.80
CA GLY A 468 6.94 -24.94 -15.68
C GLY A 468 7.38 -26.29 -16.25
N SER A 469 6.76 -27.40 -15.87
CA SER A 469 6.91 -28.71 -16.53
C SER A 469 5.73 -28.95 -17.47
N ILE A 470 5.98 -29.73 -18.52
CA ILE A 470 4.90 -30.20 -19.43
C ILE A 470 4.19 -31.33 -18.68
N PRO A 471 2.90 -31.22 -18.37
CA PRO A 471 2.16 -32.28 -17.70
C PRO A 471 1.98 -33.47 -18.63
N ASP A 472 1.70 -34.65 -18.04
CA ASP A 472 1.35 -35.85 -18.79
C ASP A 472 0.11 -35.61 -19.66
N THR A 473 0.02 -36.33 -20.78
CA THR A 473 -1.10 -36.21 -21.68
C THR A 473 -2.39 -36.66 -20.97
N PRO A 474 -3.46 -35.85 -20.97
CA PRO A 474 -4.74 -36.28 -20.38
C PRO A 474 -5.20 -37.59 -21.01
N HIS A 475 -5.47 -38.59 -20.21
CA HIS A 475 -6.04 -39.85 -20.62
C HIS A 475 -7.43 -40.03 -20.00
N ARG A 476 -8.28 -40.76 -20.71
CA ARG A 476 -9.63 -41.05 -20.23
C ARG A 476 -9.57 -42.21 -19.26
N GLU A 477 -9.95 -41.98 -18.02
CA GLU A 477 -10.18 -43.01 -17.03
C GLU A 477 -11.68 -43.38 -16.97
N ARG A 478 -12.01 -44.57 -16.46
CA ARG A 478 -13.39 -44.94 -16.17
C ARG A 478 -13.92 -44.01 -15.09
N SER A 479 -15.08 -43.41 -15.34
CA SER A 479 -15.69 -42.44 -14.43
C SER A 479 -16.91 -43.02 -13.75
N LEU A 480 -16.92 -43.02 -12.40
CA LEU A 480 -18.05 -43.37 -11.58
C LEU A 480 -18.63 -42.13 -10.88
N VAL A 481 -19.91 -41.85 -11.10
CA VAL A 481 -20.61 -40.74 -10.44
C VAL A 481 -21.50 -41.26 -9.31
N ILE A 482 -21.24 -40.77 -8.09
CA ILE A 482 -22.00 -41.08 -6.89
C ILE A 482 -22.95 -39.91 -6.59
N VAL A 483 -24.24 -40.16 -6.51
CA VAL A 483 -25.27 -39.15 -6.25
C VAL A 483 -25.94 -39.44 -4.89
N PRO A 484 -25.74 -38.60 -3.87
CA PRO A 484 -26.46 -38.69 -2.61
C PRO A 484 -27.94 -38.34 -2.79
N VAL A 485 -28.84 -39.28 -2.41
CA VAL A 485 -30.28 -39.15 -2.55
C VAL A 485 -30.97 -39.35 -1.19
N SER A 486 -31.90 -38.46 -0.84
CA SER A 486 -32.70 -38.56 0.38
C SER A 486 -34.22 -38.76 0.12
N SER A 487 -34.67 -38.41 -1.07
CA SER A 487 -36.10 -38.53 -1.47
C SER A 487 -36.20 -38.46 -2.99
N LEU A 488 -37.29 -38.97 -3.55
CA LEU A 488 -37.63 -38.80 -4.95
C LEU A 488 -38.20 -37.38 -5.18
N SER A 489 -37.59 -36.67 -6.14
CA SER A 489 -37.99 -35.32 -6.50
C SER A 489 -37.49 -34.96 -7.91
N ARG A 490 -37.95 -33.85 -8.48
CA ARG A 490 -37.40 -33.32 -9.75
C ARG A 490 -35.90 -33.10 -9.63
N LEU A 491 -35.43 -32.63 -8.48
CA LEU A 491 -33.99 -32.43 -8.21
C LEU A 491 -33.21 -33.76 -8.32
N THR A 492 -33.79 -34.86 -7.83
CA THR A 492 -33.19 -36.20 -7.93
C THR A 492 -33.12 -36.66 -9.38
N SER A 493 -34.19 -36.50 -10.14
CA SER A 493 -34.22 -36.86 -11.58
C SER A 493 -33.21 -36.05 -12.40
N GLU A 494 -33.13 -34.74 -12.20
CA GLU A 494 -32.15 -33.88 -12.88
C GLU A 494 -30.72 -34.22 -12.44
N ALA A 495 -30.48 -34.55 -11.17
CA ALA A 495 -29.17 -34.96 -10.68
C ALA A 495 -28.72 -36.29 -11.33
N LEU A 496 -29.58 -37.26 -11.48
CA LEU A 496 -29.25 -38.52 -12.15
C LEU A 496 -29.01 -38.32 -13.65
N THR A 497 -29.81 -37.48 -14.31
CA THR A 497 -29.60 -37.10 -15.73
C THR A 497 -28.25 -36.45 -15.93
N ALA A 498 -27.89 -35.49 -15.06
CA ALA A 498 -26.59 -34.84 -15.10
C ALA A 498 -25.44 -35.84 -14.80
N ALA A 499 -25.66 -36.75 -13.84
CA ALA A 499 -24.69 -37.78 -13.50
C ALA A 499 -24.44 -38.75 -14.65
N ALA A 500 -25.46 -39.18 -15.35
CA ALA A 500 -25.37 -40.05 -16.54
C ALA A 500 -24.63 -39.39 -17.70
N SER A 501 -24.63 -38.03 -17.76
CA SER A 501 -23.88 -37.26 -18.75
C SER A 501 -22.42 -37.06 -18.35
N LEU A 502 -22.07 -37.22 -17.05
CA LEU A 502 -20.73 -36.97 -16.51
C LEU A 502 -19.88 -38.22 -16.36
N GLY A 503 -20.49 -39.39 -16.22
CA GLY A 503 -19.76 -40.63 -15.97
C GLY A 503 -20.23 -41.83 -16.77
N ASP A 504 -19.37 -42.84 -16.83
CA ASP A 504 -19.65 -44.11 -17.50
C ASP A 504 -20.56 -45.00 -16.63
N GLU A 505 -20.52 -44.80 -15.32
CA GLU A 505 -21.34 -45.53 -14.34
C GLU A 505 -21.92 -44.55 -13.30
N VAL A 506 -23.17 -44.72 -12.94
CA VAL A 506 -23.85 -43.88 -11.94
C VAL A 506 -24.38 -44.77 -10.80
N ARG A 507 -24.13 -44.34 -9.56
CA ARG A 507 -24.71 -44.97 -8.36
C ARG A 507 -25.38 -43.93 -7.48
N ALA A 508 -26.63 -44.13 -7.18
CA ALA A 508 -27.32 -43.37 -6.15
C ALA A 508 -27.02 -43.96 -4.77
N VAL A 509 -26.76 -43.10 -3.79
CA VAL A 509 -26.48 -43.55 -2.42
C VAL A 509 -27.41 -42.88 -1.43
N THR A 510 -27.90 -43.65 -0.48
CA THR A 510 -28.76 -43.15 0.62
C THR A 510 -28.20 -43.61 1.96
N VAL A 511 -28.27 -42.77 2.98
CA VAL A 511 -27.77 -43.08 4.34
C VAL A 511 -28.92 -43.51 5.22
N CYS A 512 -28.81 -44.70 5.81
CA CYS A 512 -29.74 -45.26 6.77
C CYS A 512 -29.26 -44.97 8.19
N TYR A 513 -30.04 -44.25 8.96
CA TYR A 513 -29.81 -44.04 10.39
C TYR A 513 -30.47 -45.15 11.23
N PRO A 514 -30.03 -45.35 12.48
CA PRO A 514 -30.54 -46.45 13.31
C PRO A 514 -31.99 -46.26 13.81
N ASP A 515 -32.53 -45.07 13.65
CA ASP A 515 -33.89 -44.72 14.15
C ASP A 515 -35.01 -45.43 13.38
N PRO A 516 -36.10 -45.88 14.05
CA PRO A 516 -37.20 -46.59 13.38
C PRO A 516 -37.90 -45.77 12.30
N GLU A 517 -38.05 -44.46 12.50
CA GLU A 517 -38.66 -43.53 11.52
C GLU A 517 -37.83 -43.41 10.25
N ASP A 518 -36.53 -43.29 10.38
CA ASP A 518 -35.61 -43.21 9.25
C ASP A 518 -35.57 -44.53 8.45
N ARG A 519 -35.70 -45.68 9.12
CA ARG A 519 -35.84 -46.98 8.44
C ARG A 519 -37.14 -47.08 7.64
N ALA A 520 -38.27 -46.59 8.20
CA ALA A 520 -39.55 -46.58 7.49
C ALA A 520 -39.48 -45.66 6.24
N GLN A 521 -38.85 -44.50 6.36
CA GLN A 521 -38.61 -43.58 5.23
C GLN A 521 -37.74 -44.23 4.16
N LEU A 522 -36.67 -44.93 4.57
CA LEU A 522 -35.80 -45.63 3.65
C LEU A 522 -36.54 -46.72 2.88
N HIS A 523 -37.35 -47.55 3.55
CA HIS A 523 -38.17 -48.58 2.89
C HIS A 523 -39.20 -47.97 1.94
N ALA A 524 -39.73 -46.79 2.26
CA ALA A 524 -40.61 -46.07 1.34
C ALA A 524 -39.83 -45.58 0.09
N LEU A 525 -38.63 -45.05 0.29
CA LEU A 525 -37.75 -44.63 -0.81
C LEU A 525 -37.35 -45.81 -1.70
N GLU A 526 -36.95 -46.96 -1.13
CA GLU A 526 -36.58 -48.17 -1.86
C GLU A 526 -37.75 -48.71 -2.72
N ARG A 527 -38.97 -48.73 -2.19
CA ARG A 527 -40.17 -49.12 -2.96
C ARG A 527 -40.45 -48.17 -4.11
N SER A 528 -40.44 -46.85 -3.83
CA SER A 528 -40.69 -45.86 -4.88
C SER A 528 -39.53 -45.82 -5.90
N TRP A 529 -38.32 -46.17 -5.51
CA TRP A 529 -37.16 -46.30 -6.44
C TRP A 529 -37.33 -47.49 -7.38
N ALA A 530 -37.78 -48.62 -6.84
CA ALA A 530 -38.05 -49.82 -7.64
C ALA A 530 -39.25 -49.64 -8.60
N GLU A 531 -40.26 -48.86 -8.18
CA GLU A 531 -41.38 -48.49 -9.04
C GLU A 531 -41.02 -47.52 -10.16
N TRP A 532 -40.11 -46.56 -9.84
CA TRP A 532 -39.62 -45.58 -10.81
C TRP A 532 -38.61 -46.17 -11.83
N ASP A 533 -37.82 -47.14 -11.40
CA ASP A 533 -36.78 -47.83 -12.19
C ASP A 533 -35.95 -46.94 -13.08
N PRO A 534 -35.16 -46.03 -12.53
CA PRO A 534 -34.35 -45.07 -13.31
C PRO A 534 -33.15 -45.70 -14.02
N GLY A 535 -32.95 -47.02 -13.95
CA GLY A 535 -31.76 -47.70 -14.48
C GLY A 535 -30.47 -47.44 -13.70
N VAL A 536 -30.59 -46.82 -12.51
CA VAL A 536 -29.44 -46.48 -11.64
C VAL A 536 -29.60 -47.24 -10.32
N PRO A 537 -28.58 -48.01 -9.88
CA PRO A 537 -28.66 -48.75 -8.61
C PRO A 537 -28.65 -47.78 -7.42
N LEU A 538 -29.55 -48.06 -6.44
CA LEU A 538 -29.60 -47.38 -5.15
C LEU A 538 -28.80 -48.19 -4.11
N VAL A 539 -27.72 -47.61 -3.61
CA VAL A 539 -26.89 -48.25 -2.60
C VAL A 539 -27.25 -47.73 -1.21
N ARG A 540 -27.54 -48.62 -0.29
CA ARG A 540 -27.81 -48.29 1.09
C ARG A 540 -26.53 -48.26 1.91
N LEU A 541 -26.24 -47.10 2.53
CA LEU A 541 -25.15 -46.95 3.46
C LEU A 541 -25.67 -46.96 4.89
N THR A 542 -25.20 -47.90 5.70
CA THR A 542 -25.57 -47.98 7.13
C THR A 542 -24.64 -47.08 7.96
N CYS A 543 -25.20 -46.37 8.93
CA CYS A 543 -24.47 -45.50 9.82
C CYS A 543 -24.84 -45.74 11.28
N GLU A 544 -23.86 -46.01 12.13
CA GLU A 544 -24.06 -46.16 13.58
C GLU A 544 -24.18 -44.80 14.29
N SER A 545 -23.72 -43.72 13.65
CA SER A 545 -23.79 -42.35 14.17
C SER A 545 -24.67 -41.47 13.29
N ARG A 546 -25.28 -40.40 13.84
CA ARG A 546 -26.07 -39.43 13.06
C ARG A 546 -25.24 -38.53 12.13
N SER A 547 -24.20 -39.07 11.49
CA SER A 547 -23.34 -38.35 10.54
C SER A 547 -23.72 -38.69 9.11
N LEU A 548 -24.12 -37.69 8.31
CA LEU A 548 -24.46 -37.87 6.89
C LEU A 548 -23.22 -38.03 6.02
N GLY A 549 -22.15 -37.27 6.28
CA GLY A 549 -21.01 -37.19 5.40
C GLY A 549 -20.01 -38.37 5.50
N ARG A 550 -19.82 -38.92 6.70
CA ARG A 550 -18.83 -39.99 6.93
C ARG A 550 -19.14 -41.28 6.18
N PRO A 551 -20.40 -41.84 6.20
CA PRO A 551 -20.68 -43.07 5.44
C PRO A 551 -20.47 -42.89 3.94
N ILE A 552 -20.84 -41.71 3.42
CA ILE A 552 -20.63 -41.41 1.99
C ILE A 552 -19.15 -41.33 1.67
N ALA A 553 -18.36 -40.63 2.50
CA ALA A 553 -16.91 -40.53 2.31
C ALA A 553 -16.21 -41.90 2.43
N ALA A 554 -16.64 -42.74 3.38
CA ALA A 554 -16.14 -44.11 3.51
C ALA A 554 -16.44 -44.97 2.27
N TYR A 555 -17.68 -44.90 1.75
CA TYR A 555 -18.06 -45.60 0.53
C TYR A 555 -17.28 -45.10 -0.70
N VAL A 556 -17.12 -43.78 -0.85
CA VAL A 556 -16.31 -43.18 -1.92
C VAL A 556 -14.87 -43.70 -1.87
N ARG A 557 -14.26 -43.75 -0.69
CA ARG A 557 -12.92 -44.30 -0.50
C ARG A 557 -12.83 -45.79 -0.83
N GLU A 558 -13.78 -46.58 -0.37
CA GLU A 558 -13.87 -48.01 -0.67
C GLU A 558 -13.91 -48.26 -2.17
N VAL A 559 -14.81 -47.55 -2.88
CA VAL A 559 -14.96 -47.69 -4.34
C VAL A 559 -13.74 -47.22 -5.10
N ALA A 560 -13.10 -46.10 -4.65
CA ALA A 560 -11.89 -45.60 -5.25
C ALA A 560 -10.69 -46.56 -5.11
N THR A 561 -10.66 -47.40 -4.06
CA THR A 561 -9.59 -48.35 -3.80
C THR A 561 -9.86 -49.78 -4.33
N SER A 562 -11.09 -50.12 -4.65
CA SER A 562 -11.53 -51.49 -4.95
C SER A 562 -11.47 -51.89 -6.44
N GLY A 563 -11.11 -50.98 -7.37
CA GLY A 563 -11.14 -51.20 -8.81
C GLY A 563 -9.93 -50.74 -9.57
N PRO A 564 -9.81 -51.05 -10.89
CA PRO A 564 -8.84 -50.42 -11.76
C PRO A 564 -9.07 -48.93 -11.76
N ALA A 565 -8.05 -48.09 -11.98
CA ALA A 565 -8.05 -46.63 -11.89
C ALA A 565 -9.40 -46.04 -12.34
N THR A 566 -10.24 -45.73 -11.36
CA THR A 566 -11.59 -45.20 -11.56
C THR A 566 -11.67 -43.81 -10.93
N GLN A 567 -11.91 -42.81 -11.74
CA GLN A 567 -12.14 -41.46 -11.22
C GLN A 567 -13.54 -41.39 -10.58
N VAL A 568 -13.59 -41.20 -9.28
CA VAL A 568 -14.86 -41.07 -8.57
C VAL A 568 -15.27 -39.61 -8.48
N THR A 569 -16.49 -39.32 -8.92
CA THR A 569 -17.12 -37.99 -8.83
C THR A 569 -18.34 -38.07 -7.91
N VAL A 570 -18.43 -37.19 -6.93
CA VAL A 570 -19.62 -37.06 -6.07
C VAL A 570 -20.43 -35.85 -6.55
N LEU A 571 -21.61 -36.12 -7.13
CA LEU A 571 -22.53 -35.08 -7.60
C LEU A 571 -23.55 -34.79 -6.51
N ILE A 572 -23.49 -33.62 -5.89
CA ILE A 572 -24.32 -33.19 -4.79
C ILE A 572 -25.41 -32.26 -5.31
N PRO A 573 -26.71 -32.70 -5.31
CA PRO A 573 -27.82 -31.82 -5.65
C PRO A 573 -28.13 -30.86 -4.51
N GLU A 574 -28.21 -29.57 -4.84
CA GLU A 574 -28.49 -28.47 -3.89
C GLU A 574 -29.56 -27.54 -4.50
N THR A 575 -30.49 -27.06 -3.67
CA THR A 575 -31.44 -26.01 -4.06
C THR A 575 -30.80 -24.63 -3.87
N GLU A 576 -30.94 -23.73 -4.85
CA GLU A 576 -30.46 -22.36 -4.76
C GLU A 576 -31.63 -21.41 -4.41
N PRO A 577 -31.59 -20.74 -3.23
CA PRO A 577 -32.66 -19.83 -2.84
C PRO A 577 -32.56 -18.51 -3.58
N GLU A 578 -33.67 -17.90 -3.93
CA GLU A 578 -33.72 -16.58 -4.57
C GLU A 578 -33.23 -15.45 -3.65
N ARG A 579 -33.44 -15.57 -2.34
CA ARG A 579 -33.08 -14.52 -1.37
C ARG A 579 -32.11 -15.02 -0.33
N LEU A 580 -31.15 -14.17 0.06
CA LEU A 580 -30.09 -14.51 1.02
C LEU A 580 -30.61 -15.01 2.39
N TRP A 581 -31.74 -14.50 2.88
CA TRP A 581 -32.31 -14.94 4.14
C TRP A 581 -32.90 -16.37 4.08
N GLN A 582 -33.34 -16.84 2.91
CA GLN A 582 -33.83 -18.20 2.71
C GLN A 582 -32.73 -19.26 2.87
N ARG A 583 -31.45 -18.86 2.80
CA ARG A 583 -30.32 -19.74 3.12
C ARG A 583 -30.38 -20.29 4.55
N LEU A 584 -30.93 -19.52 5.48
CA LEU A 584 -31.11 -19.96 6.88
C LEU A 584 -32.16 -21.09 7.02
N LEU A 585 -33.10 -21.17 6.10
CA LEU A 585 -34.14 -22.18 6.08
C LEU A 585 -33.71 -23.45 5.34
N GLN A 586 -32.62 -23.41 4.60
CA GLN A 586 -32.12 -24.54 3.84
C GLN A 586 -31.20 -25.43 4.67
N ASN A 587 -31.43 -26.73 4.49
CA ASN A 587 -30.64 -27.75 5.13
C ASN A 587 -29.24 -27.82 4.44
N GLN A 588 -28.18 -27.50 5.16
CA GLN A 588 -26.81 -27.50 4.64
C GLN A 588 -26.20 -28.91 4.44
N ARG A 589 -27.02 -29.91 4.20
CA ARG A 589 -26.61 -31.33 4.05
C ARG A 589 -25.56 -31.51 2.96
N GLY A 590 -25.69 -30.81 1.83
CA GLY A 590 -24.73 -30.87 0.74
C GLY A 590 -23.34 -30.37 1.15
N ALA A 591 -23.26 -29.31 1.93
CA ALA A 591 -21.98 -28.80 2.45
C ALA A 591 -21.31 -29.78 3.42
N VAL A 592 -22.09 -30.48 4.24
CA VAL A 592 -21.58 -31.51 5.16
C VAL A 592 -20.99 -32.69 4.38
N VAL A 593 -21.69 -33.18 3.34
CA VAL A 593 -21.19 -34.24 2.46
C VAL A 593 -19.94 -33.81 1.74
N ALA A 594 -19.94 -32.61 1.12
CA ALA A 594 -18.77 -32.08 0.41
C ALA A 594 -17.55 -31.94 1.33
N HIS A 595 -17.75 -31.48 2.57
CA HIS A 595 -16.66 -31.35 3.53
C HIS A 595 -16.08 -32.71 3.93
N ALA A 596 -16.92 -33.70 4.21
CA ALA A 596 -16.49 -35.04 4.60
C ALA A 596 -15.73 -35.74 3.46
N VAL A 597 -16.26 -35.72 2.24
CA VAL A 597 -15.61 -36.32 1.06
C VAL A 597 -14.27 -35.66 0.78
N ARG A 598 -14.19 -34.33 0.79
CA ARG A 598 -12.94 -33.58 0.55
C ARG A 598 -11.86 -33.86 1.58
N ARG A 599 -12.26 -34.14 2.82
CA ARG A 599 -11.31 -34.41 3.92
C ARG A 599 -10.74 -35.83 3.86
N GLU A 600 -11.51 -36.78 3.38
CA GLU A 600 -11.20 -38.23 3.49
C GLU A 600 -10.82 -38.87 2.14
N THR A 601 -11.05 -38.17 1.02
CA THR A 601 -10.83 -38.71 -0.34
C THR A 601 -10.35 -37.64 -1.31
N ASP A 602 -9.74 -38.04 -2.43
CA ASP A 602 -9.37 -37.20 -3.56
C ASP A 602 -10.45 -37.16 -4.66
N ALA A 603 -11.68 -37.60 -4.34
CA ALA A 603 -12.77 -37.62 -5.31
C ALA A 603 -13.18 -36.21 -5.77
N VAL A 604 -13.56 -36.12 -7.03
CA VAL A 604 -14.09 -34.87 -7.60
C VAL A 604 -15.46 -34.57 -7.02
N ILE A 605 -15.69 -33.35 -6.58
CA ILE A 605 -16.98 -32.92 -6.05
C ILE A 605 -17.64 -31.95 -7.02
N CYS A 606 -18.78 -32.36 -7.59
CA CYS A 606 -19.65 -31.52 -8.40
C CYS A 606 -20.88 -31.10 -7.60
N ARG A 607 -21.31 -29.85 -7.70
CA ARG A 607 -22.55 -29.35 -7.08
C ARG A 607 -23.54 -28.95 -8.16
N LEU A 608 -24.67 -29.61 -8.20
CA LEU A 608 -25.78 -29.28 -9.09
C LEU A 608 -26.73 -28.32 -8.36
N ARG A 609 -26.83 -27.09 -8.83
CA ARG A 609 -27.74 -26.09 -8.25
C ARG A 609 -29.04 -26.03 -8.99
N PHE A 610 -30.10 -26.36 -8.28
CA PHE A 610 -31.46 -26.27 -8.77
C PHE A 610 -32.11 -24.95 -8.33
N ARG A 611 -32.45 -24.11 -9.29
CA ARG A 611 -33.15 -22.86 -8.98
C ARG A 611 -34.63 -23.14 -8.76
N LEU A 612 -35.15 -22.73 -7.62
CA LEU A 612 -36.59 -22.70 -7.36
C LEU A 612 -37.14 -21.45 -8.06
N LEU A 613 -37.68 -21.65 -9.28
CA LEU A 613 -38.40 -20.60 -10.02
C LEU A 613 -39.78 -20.40 -9.41
#